data_3ed6c8631e811f65d39e76f69b26dc03
#
_entry.id   3ed6c8631e811f65d39e76f69b26dc03
#
_cell.length_a   1.000
_cell.length_b   1.000
_cell.length_c   1.000
_cell.angle_alpha   90.00
_cell.angle_beta   90.00
_cell.angle_gamma   90.00
#
_symmetry.space_group_name_H-M   'P 1'
#
loop_
_entity.id
_entity.type
_entity.pdbx_description
1 polymer ?
#
loop_
_entity_poly.entity_id
_entity_poly.type
_entity_poly.pdbx_seq_one_letter_code
_entity_poly.pdbx_strand_id
1 'polypeptide(L)'
;MPPAPRTPLLTSKEIEQMFNSREARAVTLECSLDLQVSTSTIEIGPIDWAWDGRRFPYPERFKERTVYYWADADGAFQPAALFSSSLIKLVPTEWGAPTFEIDGIKMLPSAKISPFEDAQAKVALIQPKNKTILDTCGGLGYFGAWCVRGGARHVQSYEVNSGVLWLRSINPWSPAAAPPLRLIQEDVTRAVITLDTGSVDAILHDPPRFGIAGELYSLSFYRQLARILRRRGRLFHYTGTPNKLTSGRDVPNEVAKRLRNAGFATEKIGDGILAVKK
;
A
#
# COMPACT_ATOMS: atom_id res chain seq x y z
N MET A 1 -0.09 26.17 7.21
CA MET A 1 1.19 25.98 6.50
C MET A 1 0.85 25.84 5.03
N PRO A 2 1.58 26.46 4.09
CA PRO A 2 1.43 26.15 2.69
C PRO A 2 1.68 24.66 2.47
N PRO A 3 1.01 24.00 1.51
CA PRO A 3 1.29 22.62 1.19
C PRO A 3 2.79 22.49 0.84
N ALA A 4 3.42 21.39 1.28
CA ALA A 4 4.79 21.10 0.88
C ALA A 4 4.90 21.17 -0.65
N PRO A 5 6.00 21.69 -1.20
CA PRO A 5 6.18 21.77 -2.64
C PRO A 5 5.99 20.36 -3.23
N ARG A 6 5.15 20.28 -4.27
CA ARG A 6 4.90 19.00 -4.95
C ARG A 6 6.22 18.53 -5.56
N THR A 7 6.60 17.31 -5.25
CA THR A 7 7.80 16.68 -5.81
C THR A 7 7.38 15.79 -6.98
N PRO A 8 7.93 16.00 -8.18
CA PRO A 8 7.57 15.18 -9.33
C PRO A 8 8.06 13.74 -9.16
N LEU A 9 7.19 12.82 -9.54
CA LEU A 9 7.49 11.39 -9.64
C LEU A 9 7.51 11.00 -11.12
N LEU A 10 8.55 10.30 -11.53
CA LEU A 10 8.75 9.86 -12.91
C LEU A 10 8.85 8.34 -12.97
N THR A 11 8.32 7.77 -14.04
CA THR A 11 8.58 6.40 -14.46
C THR A 11 9.30 6.40 -15.82
N SER A 12 9.70 5.25 -16.34
CA SER A 12 10.28 5.15 -17.68
C SER A 12 9.36 5.79 -18.74
N LYS A 13 8.05 5.66 -18.58
CA LYS A 13 7.06 6.21 -19.51
C LYS A 13 7.16 7.72 -19.64
N GLU A 14 7.12 8.46 -18.51
CA GLU A 14 7.20 9.91 -18.50
C GLU A 14 8.57 10.38 -19.00
N ILE A 15 9.64 9.70 -18.63
CA ILE A 15 11.01 10.04 -19.06
C ILE A 15 11.15 9.87 -20.58
N GLU A 16 10.67 8.77 -21.15
CA GLU A 16 10.67 8.55 -22.60
C GLU A 16 9.83 9.59 -23.35
N GLN A 17 8.65 9.96 -22.82
CA GLN A 17 7.84 11.03 -23.39
C GLN A 17 8.58 12.37 -23.40
N MET A 18 9.29 12.70 -22.31
CA MET A 18 10.11 13.92 -22.24
C MET A 18 11.23 13.92 -23.27
N PHE A 19 11.96 12.81 -23.45
CA PHE A 19 13.03 12.71 -24.46
C PHE A 19 12.48 12.83 -25.88
N ASN A 20 11.39 12.14 -26.19
CA ASN A 20 10.75 12.22 -27.51
C ASN A 20 10.26 13.64 -27.80
N SER A 21 9.66 14.33 -26.83
CA SER A 21 9.21 15.72 -26.96
C SER A 21 10.38 16.68 -27.17
N ARG A 22 11.50 16.48 -26.47
CA ARG A 22 12.74 17.25 -26.66
C ARG A 22 13.32 17.08 -28.07
N GLU A 23 13.38 15.85 -28.58
CA GLU A 23 13.85 15.55 -29.94
C GLU A 23 12.95 16.19 -31.00
N ALA A 24 11.64 16.15 -30.76
CA ALA A 24 10.64 16.81 -31.62
C ALA A 24 10.63 18.34 -31.47
N ARG A 25 11.46 18.92 -30.62
CA ARG A 25 11.50 20.37 -30.27
C ARG A 25 10.16 20.92 -29.82
N ALA A 26 9.36 20.10 -29.15
CA ALA A 26 8.13 20.56 -28.52
C ALA A 26 8.45 21.57 -27.41
N VAL A 27 7.57 22.55 -27.22
CA VAL A 27 7.72 23.57 -26.16
C VAL A 27 7.10 23.08 -24.87
N THR A 28 6.04 22.30 -24.95
CA THR A 28 5.30 21.76 -23.82
C THR A 28 4.98 20.28 -24.00
N LEU A 29 4.77 19.61 -22.87
CA LEU A 29 4.30 18.21 -22.83
C LEU A 29 3.24 18.09 -21.75
N GLU A 30 2.14 17.39 -22.04
CA GLU A 30 1.20 16.93 -21.04
C GLU A 30 1.60 15.53 -20.55
N CYS A 31 1.89 15.39 -19.28
CA CYS A 31 2.26 14.12 -18.67
C CYS A 31 1.81 14.06 -17.21
N SER A 32 1.92 12.89 -16.60
CA SER A 32 1.68 12.74 -15.18
C SER A 32 2.99 12.86 -14.39
N LEU A 33 2.98 13.63 -13.32
CA LEU A 33 4.09 13.76 -12.38
C LEU A 33 3.74 13.21 -10.99
N ASP A 34 2.65 12.44 -10.90
CA ASP A 34 2.08 11.92 -9.66
C ASP A 34 1.47 10.52 -9.85
N LEU A 35 2.13 9.69 -10.66
CA LEU A 35 1.71 8.30 -10.94
C LEU A 35 0.25 8.20 -11.41
N GLN A 36 -0.14 9.03 -12.36
CA GLN A 36 -1.46 9.06 -13.02
C GLN A 36 -2.63 9.49 -12.10
N VAL A 37 -2.36 10.18 -10.99
CA VAL A 37 -3.42 10.82 -10.19
C VAL A 37 -3.97 12.04 -10.92
N SER A 38 -3.08 12.81 -11.57
CA SER A 38 -3.45 13.98 -12.36
C SER A 38 -2.56 14.13 -13.59
N THR A 39 -2.97 15.03 -14.49
CA THR A 39 -2.16 15.48 -15.65
C THR A 39 -1.59 16.84 -15.36
N SER A 40 -0.33 17.07 -15.73
CA SER A 40 0.39 18.33 -15.62
C SER A 40 0.93 18.74 -16.98
N THR A 41 0.94 20.04 -17.27
CA THR A 41 1.67 20.58 -18.41
C THR A 41 3.06 21.01 -17.93
N ILE A 42 4.11 20.54 -18.59
CA ILE A 42 5.50 20.90 -18.33
C ILE A 42 6.09 21.63 -19.53
N GLU A 43 7.07 22.50 -19.28
CA GLU A 43 7.86 23.15 -20.34
C GLU A 43 9.08 22.28 -20.67
N ILE A 44 9.32 22.06 -21.96
CA ILE A 44 10.45 21.26 -22.46
C ILE A 44 11.54 22.19 -22.95
N GLY A 45 12.69 22.15 -22.31
CA GLY A 45 13.90 22.87 -22.74
C GLY A 45 14.95 21.92 -23.31
N PRO A 46 16.04 22.47 -23.88
CA PRO A 46 17.10 21.67 -24.49
C PRO A 46 17.93 20.86 -23.49
N ILE A 47 18.10 21.39 -22.28
CA ILE A 47 18.95 20.77 -21.23
C ILE A 47 18.18 20.42 -19.94
N ASP A 48 17.03 21.02 -19.73
CA ASP A 48 16.17 20.87 -18.55
C ASP A 48 14.70 21.02 -18.96
N TRP A 49 13.82 20.72 -18.05
CA TRP A 49 12.38 20.92 -18.17
C TRP A 49 11.85 21.69 -16.95
N ALA A 50 10.70 22.37 -17.09
CA ALA A 50 10.16 23.17 -16.00
C ALA A 50 8.72 22.77 -15.65
N TRP A 51 8.43 22.80 -14.35
CA TRP A 51 7.11 22.55 -13.78
C TRP A 51 6.94 23.32 -12.47
N ASP A 52 5.79 23.95 -12.28
CA ASP A 52 5.41 24.67 -11.06
C ASP A 52 6.47 25.72 -10.65
N GLY A 53 7.01 26.44 -11.65
CA GLY A 53 8.05 27.48 -11.47
C GLY A 53 9.45 26.95 -11.11
N ARG A 54 9.67 25.63 -11.12
CA ARG A 54 10.96 24.99 -10.87
C ARG A 54 11.51 24.36 -12.14
N ARG A 55 12.83 24.26 -12.23
CA ARG A 55 13.52 23.58 -13.33
C ARG A 55 14.20 22.33 -12.84
N PHE A 56 14.16 21.28 -13.67
CA PHE A 56 14.67 19.95 -13.36
C PHE A 56 15.54 19.45 -14.52
N PRO A 57 16.71 18.84 -14.25
CA PRO A 57 17.48 18.15 -15.28
C PRO A 57 16.74 16.89 -15.76
N TYR A 58 17.00 16.50 -16.99
CA TYR A 58 16.54 15.20 -17.49
C TYR A 58 17.28 14.08 -16.76
N PRO A 59 16.59 12.99 -16.33
CA PRO A 59 17.29 11.84 -15.76
C PRO A 59 18.23 11.20 -16.79
N GLU A 60 19.52 11.09 -16.47
CA GLU A 60 20.52 10.51 -17.38
C GLU A 60 20.37 9.01 -17.54
N ARG A 61 19.93 8.32 -16.48
CA ARG A 61 19.74 6.87 -16.44
C ARG A 61 18.43 6.54 -15.77
N PHE A 62 17.68 5.65 -16.38
CA PHE A 62 16.43 5.15 -15.81
C PHE A 62 16.25 3.66 -16.14
N LYS A 63 15.48 2.99 -15.30
CA LYS A 63 15.17 1.57 -15.44
C LYS A 63 13.66 1.42 -15.49
N GLU A 64 13.19 0.49 -16.29
CA GLU A 64 11.82 -0.01 -16.21
C GLU A 64 11.50 -0.47 -14.79
N ARG A 65 10.23 -0.47 -14.41
CA ARG A 65 9.78 -0.91 -13.10
C ARG A 65 10.40 -0.16 -11.91
N THR A 66 10.76 1.11 -12.12
CA THR A 66 11.30 1.98 -11.08
C THR A 66 10.55 3.32 -11.09
N VAL A 67 10.11 3.76 -9.93
CA VAL A 67 9.64 5.13 -9.72
C VAL A 67 10.83 5.96 -9.29
N TYR A 68 11.00 7.14 -9.87
CA TYR A 68 12.00 8.13 -9.50
C TYR A 68 11.32 9.31 -8.83
N TYR A 69 11.90 9.82 -7.76
CA TYR A 69 11.47 11.03 -7.09
C TYR A 69 12.57 12.08 -7.14
N TRP A 70 12.20 13.34 -7.13
CA TRP A 70 13.16 14.42 -7.02
C TRP A 70 13.68 14.55 -5.60
N ALA A 71 14.98 14.36 -5.40
CA ALA A 71 15.67 14.53 -4.14
C ALA A 71 16.29 15.92 -4.06
N ASP A 72 15.61 16.85 -3.37
CA ASP A 72 16.07 18.26 -3.29
C ASP A 72 17.49 18.39 -2.72
N ALA A 73 17.88 17.53 -1.79
CA ALA A 73 19.22 17.54 -1.20
C ALA A 73 20.31 17.17 -2.20
N ASP A 74 20.01 16.30 -3.17
CA ASP A 74 20.94 15.81 -4.17
C ASP A 74 20.88 16.63 -5.48
N GLY A 75 19.82 17.41 -5.67
CA GLY A 75 19.53 18.10 -6.92
C GLY A 75 19.38 17.15 -8.11
N ALA A 76 18.86 15.95 -7.88
CA ALA A 76 18.76 14.89 -8.87
C ALA A 76 17.55 13.97 -8.62
N PHE A 77 17.12 13.28 -9.69
CA PHE A 77 16.15 12.20 -9.56
C PHE A 77 16.80 10.93 -9.00
N GLN A 78 16.24 10.43 -7.91
CA GLN A 78 16.68 9.21 -7.25
C GLN A 78 15.61 8.12 -7.35
N PRO A 79 16.00 6.83 -7.44
CA PRO A 79 15.04 5.74 -7.33
C PRO A 79 14.28 5.81 -6.00
N ALA A 80 12.95 5.63 -6.05
CA ALA A 80 12.12 5.48 -4.86
C ALA A 80 12.37 4.12 -4.21
N ALA A 81 13.58 3.95 -3.67
CA ALA A 81 14.09 2.73 -3.08
C ALA A 81 14.97 3.04 -1.87
N LEU A 82 14.86 2.21 -0.84
CA LEU A 82 15.71 2.24 0.35
C LEU A 82 16.29 0.86 0.61
N PHE A 83 17.53 0.83 1.05
CA PHE A 83 18.20 -0.37 1.54
C PHE A 83 18.57 -0.17 3.01
N SER A 84 18.10 -1.07 3.87
CA SER A 84 18.54 -1.17 5.27
C SER A 84 18.95 -2.61 5.56
N SER A 85 18.08 -3.46 6.05
CA SER A 85 18.24 -4.92 6.10
C SER A 85 17.69 -5.60 4.84
N SER A 86 16.80 -4.95 4.11
CA SER A 86 16.15 -5.41 2.89
C SER A 86 16.06 -4.26 1.89
N LEU A 87 16.04 -4.59 0.60
CA LEU A 87 15.77 -3.62 -0.46
C LEU A 87 14.26 -3.42 -0.59
N ILE A 88 13.80 -2.23 -0.26
CA ILE A 88 12.39 -1.84 -0.37
C ILE A 88 12.27 -0.79 -1.47
N LYS A 89 11.40 -1.00 -2.45
CA LYS A 89 11.23 -0.04 -3.55
C LYS A 89 9.77 0.09 -4.00
N LEU A 90 9.42 1.29 -4.44
CA LEU A 90 8.16 1.57 -5.12
C LEU A 90 8.25 1.09 -6.57
N VAL A 91 7.22 0.41 -7.04
CA VAL A 91 7.18 -0.17 -8.40
C VAL A 91 5.95 0.34 -9.14
N PRO A 92 6.13 1.00 -10.29
CA PRO A 92 5.01 1.49 -11.08
C PRO A 92 4.17 0.33 -11.62
N THR A 93 2.91 0.61 -11.90
CA THR A 93 1.98 -0.31 -12.55
C THR A 93 1.32 0.38 -13.74
N GLU A 94 0.71 -0.37 -14.63
CA GLU A 94 -0.11 0.18 -15.72
C GLU A 94 -1.37 0.92 -15.23
N TRP A 95 -1.75 0.69 -13.98
CA TRP A 95 -2.95 1.24 -13.34
C TRP A 95 -2.73 2.61 -12.66
N GLY A 96 -1.53 3.16 -12.72
CA GLY A 96 -1.14 4.36 -11.98
C GLY A 96 -0.79 4.06 -10.52
N ALA A 97 -1.72 3.56 -9.72
CA ALA A 97 -1.44 3.20 -8.33
C ALA A 97 -0.30 2.18 -8.23
N PRO A 98 0.85 2.52 -7.60
CA PRO A 98 2.01 1.65 -7.56
C PRO A 98 1.81 0.45 -6.63
N THR A 99 2.62 -0.58 -6.85
CA THR A 99 2.91 -1.60 -5.84
C THR A 99 4.26 -1.32 -5.20
N PHE A 100 4.68 -2.16 -4.27
CA PHE A 100 6.04 -2.12 -3.74
C PHE A 100 6.62 -3.53 -3.63
N GLU A 101 7.94 -3.61 -3.61
CA GLU A 101 8.69 -4.85 -3.46
C GLU A 101 9.59 -4.78 -2.23
N ILE A 102 9.72 -5.91 -1.54
CA ILE A 102 10.72 -6.16 -0.50
C ILE A 102 11.58 -7.33 -1.00
N ASP A 103 12.87 -7.10 -1.21
CA ASP A 103 13.83 -8.08 -1.77
C ASP A 103 13.31 -8.76 -3.05
N GLY A 104 12.69 -7.98 -3.94
CA GLY A 104 12.13 -8.45 -5.19
C GLY A 104 10.78 -9.17 -5.07
N ILE A 105 10.26 -9.35 -3.87
CA ILE A 105 8.94 -9.93 -3.63
C ILE A 105 7.90 -8.82 -3.69
N LYS A 106 6.98 -8.92 -4.65
CA LYS A 106 5.87 -7.99 -4.80
C LYS A 106 4.85 -8.17 -3.68
N MET A 107 4.46 -7.05 -3.04
CA MET A 107 3.58 -7.06 -1.88
C MET A 107 2.11 -6.90 -2.23
N LEU A 108 1.77 -6.16 -3.30
CA LEU A 108 0.38 -5.96 -3.73
C LEU A 108 0.14 -6.55 -5.11
N PRO A 109 -1.02 -7.17 -5.39
CA PRO A 109 -1.37 -7.67 -6.72
C PRO A 109 -1.47 -6.51 -7.71
N SER A 110 -0.93 -6.68 -8.93
CA SER A 110 -0.94 -5.64 -9.97
C SER A 110 -0.96 -6.19 -11.39
N ALA A 111 -1.09 -7.52 -11.57
CA ALA A 111 -1.04 -8.14 -12.89
C ALA A 111 -2.38 -8.09 -13.65
N LYS A 112 -3.50 -8.06 -12.93
CA LYS A 112 -4.85 -8.14 -13.52
C LYS A 112 -5.80 -7.07 -13.00
N ILE A 113 -5.40 -6.34 -11.98
CA ILE A 113 -6.22 -5.33 -11.31
C ILE A 113 -5.30 -4.28 -10.68
N SER A 114 -5.76 -3.04 -10.61
CA SER A 114 -5.09 -2.00 -9.84
C SER A 114 -4.94 -2.42 -8.37
N PRO A 115 -3.75 -2.25 -7.75
CA PRO A 115 -3.58 -2.47 -6.32
C PRO A 115 -4.57 -1.65 -5.48
N PHE A 116 -4.95 -0.48 -5.98
CA PHE A 116 -5.91 0.39 -5.31
C PHE A 116 -7.36 -0.13 -5.40
N GLU A 117 -7.76 -0.65 -6.56
CA GLU A 117 -9.09 -1.26 -6.75
C GLU A 117 -9.21 -2.61 -6.05
N ASP A 118 -8.15 -3.41 -6.03
CA ASP A 118 -8.08 -4.64 -5.25
C ASP A 118 -8.34 -4.36 -3.76
N ALA A 119 -7.72 -3.30 -3.22
CA ALA A 119 -7.99 -2.86 -1.86
C ALA A 119 -9.45 -2.43 -1.65
N GLN A 120 -10.09 -1.78 -2.63
CA GLN A 120 -11.51 -1.42 -2.58
C GLN A 120 -12.40 -2.65 -2.40
N ALA A 121 -12.18 -3.67 -3.23
CA ALA A 121 -12.97 -4.89 -3.19
C ALA A 121 -12.85 -5.59 -1.82
N LYS A 122 -11.65 -5.64 -1.25
CA LYS A 122 -11.39 -6.23 0.07
C LYS A 122 -12.03 -5.42 1.21
N VAL A 123 -11.92 -4.09 1.16
CA VAL A 123 -12.55 -3.20 2.16
C VAL A 123 -14.08 -3.30 2.14
N ALA A 124 -14.68 -3.47 0.97
CA ALA A 124 -16.14 -3.64 0.86
C ALA A 124 -16.64 -4.86 1.68
N LEU A 125 -15.86 -5.93 1.81
CA LEU A 125 -16.23 -7.13 2.56
C LEU A 125 -16.44 -6.88 4.06
N ILE A 126 -15.72 -5.91 4.62
CA ILE A 126 -15.87 -5.55 6.03
C ILE A 126 -16.93 -4.46 6.29
N GLN A 127 -17.50 -3.85 5.24
CA GLN A 127 -18.54 -2.82 5.35
C GLN A 127 -18.12 -1.65 6.26
N PRO A 128 -17.23 -0.75 5.81
CA PRO A 128 -16.51 0.19 6.68
C PRO A 128 -17.36 1.30 7.32
N LYS A 129 -18.56 1.59 6.77
CA LYS A 129 -19.38 2.74 7.19
C LYS A 129 -19.67 2.76 8.70
N ASN A 130 -19.36 3.88 9.35
CA ASN A 130 -19.56 4.13 10.78
C ASN A 130 -18.80 3.15 11.71
N LYS A 131 -17.77 2.45 11.24
CA LYS A 131 -17.00 1.47 12.01
C LYS A 131 -15.67 2.01 12.52
N THR A 132 -15.24 1.48 13.67
CA THR A 132 -13.85 1.52 14.12
C THR A 132 -13.13 0.31 13.53
N ILE A 133 -12.08 0.55 12.76
CA ILE A 133 -11.39 -0.46 11.94
C ILE A 133 -9.94 -0.57 12.37
N LEU A 134 -9.46 -1.79 12.49
CA LEU A 134 -8.03 -2.11 12.62
C LEU A 134 -7.52 -2.62 11.26
N ASP A 135 -6.51 -1.96 10.73
CA ASP A 135 -5.70 -2.38 9.60
C ASP A 135 -4.33 -2.80 10.13
N THR A 136 -4.05 -4.10 10.10
CA THR A 136 -2.90 -4.69 10.82
C THR A 136 -1.58 -4.58 10.08
N CYS A 137 -1.61 -4.40 8.75
CA CYS A 137 -0.44 -4.33 7.89
C CYS A 137 -0.69 -3.28 6.83
N GLY A 138 -0.50 -2.01 7.20
CA GLY A 138 -0.99 -0.87 6.43
C GLY A 138 -0.34 -0.66 5.07
N GLY A 139 0.92 -1.07 4.91
CA GLY A 139 1.63 -0.95 3.65
C GLY A 139 1.56 0.46 3.06
N LEU A 140 1.25 0.57 1.77
CA LEU A 140 1.03 1.87 1.10
C LEU A 140 -0.27 2.58 1.53
N GLY A 141 -1.09 1.97 2.38
CA GLY A 141 -2.27 2.60 2.97
C GLY A 141 -3.54 2.52 2.14
N TYR A 142 -3.61 1.70 1.12
CA TYR A 142 -4.78 1.62 0.24
C TYR A 142 -6.04 1.13 0.96
N PHE A 143 -5.91 0.21 1.91
CA PHE A 143 -7.02 -0.18 2.78
C PHE A 143 -7.53 1.00 3.60
N GLY A 144 -6.59 1.76 4.23
CA GLY A 144 -6.94 2.96 4.98
C GLY A 144 -7.69 3.99 4.13
N ALA A 145 -7.22 4.23 2.88
CA ALA A 145 -7.87 5.14 1.95
C ALA A 145 -9.33 4.74 1.66
N TRP A 146 -9.57 3.47 1.37
CA TRP A 146 -10.91 2.98 1.06
C TRP A 146 -11.80 2.88 2.30
N CYS A 147 -11.24 2.63 3.48
CA CYS A 147 -11.99 2.72 4.74
C CYS A 147 -12.51 4.14 4.98
N VAL A 148 -11.65 5.15 4.79
CA VAL A 148 -12.04 6.56 4.92
C VAL A 148 -13.10 6.95 3.89
N ARG A 149 -12.87 6.62 2.60
CA ARG A 149 -13.86 6.85 1.53
C ARG A 149 -15.17 6.13 1.78
N GLY A 150 -15.14 4.95 2.39
CA GLY A 150 -16.31 4.16 2.78
C GLY A 150 -17.00 4.64 4.05
N GLY A 151 -16.58 5.79 4.61
CA GLY A 151 -17.24 6.41 5.77
C GLY A 151 -16.92 5.73 7.10
N ALA A 152 -15.73 5.16 7.25
CA ALA A 152 -15.26 4.66 8.54
C ALA A 152 -15.24 5.77 9.59
N ARG A 153 -15.65 5.45 10.82
CA ARG A 153 -15.60 6.40 11.94
C ARG A 153 -14.18 6.59 12.46
N HIS A 154 -13.39 5.51 12.45
CA HIS A 154 -12.02 5.48 12.96
C HIS A 154 -11.24 4.37 12.27
N VAL A 155 -10.03 4.65 11.83
CA VAL A 155 -9.13 3.65 11.24
C VAL A 155 -7.78 3.74 11.96
N GLN A 156 -7.34 2.63 12.53
CA GLN A 156 -5.97 2.46 13.07
C GLN A 156 -5.22 1.55 12.10
N SER A 157 -4.24 2.10 11.39
CA SER A 157 -3.41 1.39 10.41
C SER A 157 -2.01 1.23 10.97
N TYR A 158 -1.58 0.00 11.17
CA TYR A 158 -0.27 -0.36 11.70
C TYR A 158 0.68 -0.73 10.57
N GLU A 159 1.89 -0.19 10.62
CA GLU A 159 2.99 -0.57 9.74
C GLU A 159 4.29 -0.53 10.55
N VAL A 160 5.02 -1.63 10.56
CA VAL A 160 6.26 -1.74 11.35
C VAL A 160 7.47 -1.22 10.60
N ASN A 161 7.46 -1.32 9.27
CA ASN A 161 8.61 -1.06 8.43
C ASN A 161 8.72 0.44 8.07
N SER A 162 9.76 1.11 8.59
CA SER A 162 10.02 2.53 8.31
C SER A 162 10.25 2.82 6.82
N GLY A 163 10.84 1.89 6.06
CA GLY A 163 11.04 2.04 4.62
C GLY A 163 9.71 2.02 3.86
N VAL A 164 8.76 1.17 4.27
CA VAL A 164 7.39 1.17 3.70
C VAL A 164 6.65 2.46 4.05
N LEU A 165 6.81 2.96 5.28
CA LEU A 165 6.24 4.26 5.68
C LEU A 165 6.81 5.43 4.87
N TRP A 166 8.12 5.39 4.56
CA TRP A 166 8.72 6.36 3.67
C TRP A 166 8.15 6.26 2.24
N LEU A 167 8.03 5.06 1.66
CA LEU A 167 7.37 4.88 0.35
C LEU A 167 5.93 5.42 0.37
N ARG A 168 5.21 5.17 1.45
CA ARG A 168 3.86 5.70 1.66
C ARG A 168 3.83 7.23 1.66
N SER A 169 4.84 7.89 2.23
CA SER A 169 4.90 9.35 2.33
C SER A 169 5.11 10.04 0.97
N ILE A 170 5.78 9.37 0.02
CA ILE A 170 6.02 9.90 -1.33
C ILE A 170 5.01 9.40 -2.37
N ASN A 171 4.17 8.42 -2.03
CA ASN A 171 3.18 7.87 -2.94
C ASN A 171 1.90 8.71 -2.93
N PRO A 172 1.52 9.34 -4.04
CA PRO A 172 0.34 10.22 -4.09
C PRO A 172 -1.00 9.48 -3.95
N TRP A 173 -1.01 8.15 -4.14
CA TRP A 173 -2.18 7.31 -3.92
C TRP A 173 -2.40 6.96 -2.44
N SER A 174 -1.40 7.20 -1.60
CA SER A 174 -1.50 6.96 -0.16
C SER A 174 -2.37 8.02 0.52
N PRO A 175 -3.21 7.63 1.47
CA PRO A 175 -4.01 8.60 2.21
C PRO A 175 -3.14 9.39 3.19
N ALA A 176 -3.49 10.64 3.42
CA ALA A 176 -2.92 11.40 4.52
C ALA A 176 -3.22 10.72 5.88
N ALA A 177 -2.23 10.73 6.77
CA ALA A 177 -2.40 10.28 8.14
C ALA A 177 -3.11 11.36 8.99
N ALA A 178 -4.40 11.58 8.68
CA ALA A 178 -5.26 12.57 9.34
C ALA A 178 -6.61 11.95 9.69
N PRO A 179 -7.30 12.42 10.73
CA PRO A 179 -8.60 11.88 11.11
C PRO A 179 -9.55 11.74 9.90
N PRO A 180 -10.27 10.61 9.81
CA PRO A 180 -10.39 9.53 10.81
C PRO A 180 -9.29 8.45 10.75
N LEU A 181 -8.25 8.58 9.91
CA LEU A 181 -7.14 7.62 9.77
C LEU A 181 -5.96 8.00 10.67
N ARG A 182 -5.58 7.08 11.55
CA ARG A 182 -4.35 7.14 12.34
C ARG A 182 -3.37 6.09 11.84
N LEU A 183 -2.20 6.54 11.38
CA LEU A 183 -1.08 5.69 11.03
C LEU A 183 -0.19 5.48 12.27
N ILE A 184 0.16 4.25 12.58
CA ILE A 184 0.91 3.86 13.78
C ILE A 184 2.10 3.02 13.35
N GLN A 185 3.30 3.51 13.61
CA GLN A 185 4.53 2.75 13.38
C GLN A 185 4.81 1.87 14.58
N GLU A 186 4.29 0.65 14.56
CA GLU A 186 4.45 -0.32 15.64
C GLU A 186 4.21 -1.74 15.14
N ASP A 187 4.81 -2.71 15.82
CA ASP A 187 4.51 -4.12 15.63
C ASP A 187 3.11 -4.45 16.18
N VAL A 188 2.19 -4.75 15.27
CA VAL A 188 0.80 -5.04 15.61
C VAL A 188 0.65 -6.26 16.52
N THR A 189 1.59 -7.21 16.50
CA THR A 189 1.54 -8.39 17.39
C THR A 189 1.68 -8.01 18.86
N ARG A 190 2.40 -6.92 19.13
CA ARG A 190 2.54 -6.33 20.47
C ARG A 190 1.41 -5.37 20.77
N ALA A 191 1.10 -4.47 19.84
CA ALA A 191 0.06 -3.48 19.99
C ALA A 191 -1.31 -4.10 20.29
N VAL A 192 -1.67 -5.19 19.60
CA VAL A 192 -2.97 -5.84 19.78
C VAL A 192 -3.22 -6.30 21.22
N ILE A 193 -2.16 -6.61 22.00
CA ILE A 193 -2.28 -7.08 23.39
C ILE A 193 -2.85 -5.99 24.29
N THR A 194 -2.51 -4.73 24.01
CA THR A 194 -2.90 -3.56 24.82
C THR A 194 -4.26 -2.97 24.44
N LEU A 195 -4.81 -3.34 23.28
CA LEU A 195 -6.13 -2.88 22.86
C LEU A 195 -7.24 -3.51 23.70
N ASP A 196 -8.28 -2.75 23.99
CA ASP A 196 -9.42 -3.20 24.79
C ASP A 196 -10.24 -4.29 24.09
N THR A 197 -10.83 -5.18 24.90
CA THR A 197 -11.75 -6.19 24.40
C THR A 197 -12.98 -5.54 23.75
N GLY A 198 -13.32 -5.98 22.54
CA GLY A 198 -14.46 -5.45 21.80
C GLY A 198 -14.30 -3.98 21.37
N SER A 199 -13.08 -3.49 21.21
CA SER A 199 -12.79 -2.09 20.83
C SER A 199 -12.97 -1.80 19.34
N VAL A 200 -12.91 -2.80 18.46
CA VAL A 200 -13.00 -2.63 17.02
C VAL A 200 -14.21 -3.34 16.42
N ASP A 201 -14.78 -2.76 15.37
CA ASP A 201 -15.95 -3.29 14.65
C ASP A 201 -15.58 -4.17 13.46
N ALA A 202 -14.40 -3.93 12.87
CA ALA A 202 -13.89 -4.70 11.75
C ALA A 202 -12.35 -4.70 11.70
N ILE A 203 -11.79 -5.73 11.05
CA ILE A 203 -10.34 -5.91 10.90
C ILE A 203 -10.01 -6.22 9.45
N LEU A 204 -8.99 -5.55 8.92
CA LEU A 204 -8.29 -5.89 7.69
C LEU A 204 -6.94 -6.48 8.05
N HIS A 205 -6.66 -7.68 7.57
CA HIS A 205 -5.43 -8.40 7.85
C HIS A 205 -4.83 -8.90 6.54
N ASP A 206 -3.83 -8.16 6.04
CA ASP A 206 -3.07 -8.47 4.82
C ASP A 206 -1.58 -8.59 5.17
N PRO A 207 -1.20 -9.66 5.88
CA PRO A 207 0.15 -9.83 6.34
C PRO A 207 1.10 -10.21 5.19
N PRO A 208 2.40 -9.91 5.32
CA PRO A 208 3.41 -10.51 4.46
C PRO A 208 3.27 -12.03 4.43
N ARG A 209 3.83 -12.67 3.38
CA ARG A 209 3.72 -14.14 3.23
C ARG A 209 4.12 -14.87 4.50
N PHE A 210 3.47 -16.00 4.77
CA PHE A 210 3.69 -16.85 5.96
C PHE A 210 5.18 -17.10 6.28
N GLY A 211 6.03 -17.29 5.28
CA GLY A 211 7.48 -17.51 5.48
C GLY A 211 8.25 -16.28 5.96
N ILE A 212 7.64 -15.08 5.92
CA ILE A 212 8.25 -13.81 6.34
C ILE A 212 7.76 -13.39 7.72
N ALA A 213 6.46 -13.57 8.00
CA ALA A 213 5.79 -13.07 9.20
C ALA A 213 4.85 -14.14 9.79
N GLY A 214 5.41 -15.31 10.11
CA GLY A 214 4.65 -16.47 10.59
C GLY A 214 3.85 -16.24 11.86
N GLU A 215 4.28 -15.33 12.73
CA GLU A 215 3.60 -14.92 13.96
C GLU A 215 2.22 -14.32 13.70
N LEU A 216 2.06 -13.57 12.59
CA LEU A 216 0.80 -12.98 12.15
C LEU A 216 -0.24 -14.03 11.71
N TYR A 217 0.20 -15.28 11.49
CA TYR A 217 -0.65 -16.41 11.16
C TYR A 217 -0.88 -17.37 12.35
N SER A 218 -0.38 -17.01 13.53
CA SER A 218 -0.48 -17.85 14.72
C SER A 218 -1.89 -17.87 15.31
N LEU A 219 -2.25 -19.00 15.96
CA LEU A 219 -3.51 -19.11 16.68
C LEU A 219 -3.59 -18.09 17.84
N SER A 220 -2.45 -17.81 18.49
CA SER A 220 -2.37 -16.81 19.57
C SER A 220 -2.72 -15.42 19.07
N PHE A 221 -2.18 -15.00 17.93
CA PHE A 221 -2.51 -13.72 17.31
C PHE A 221 -4.00 -13.66 16.91
N TYR A 222 -4.55 -14.71 16.28
CA TYR A 222 -5.97 -14.72 15.91
C TYR A 222 -6.90 -14.70 17.13
N ARG A 223 -6.50 -15.27 18.28
CA ARG A 223 -7.25 -15.13 19.54
C ARG A 223 -7.26 -13.69 20.04
N GLN A 224 -6.16 -12.93 19.86
CA GLN A 224 -6.14 -11.50 20.17
C GLN A 224 -7.04 -10.73 19.22
N LEU A 225 -7.00 -11.00 17.92
CA LEU A 225 -7.92 -10.37 16.96
C LEU A 225 -9.39 -10.69 17.32
N ALA A 226 -9.69 -11.93 17.72
CA ALA A 226 -11.03 -12.29 18.20
C ALA A 226 -11.40 -11.53 19.48
N ARG A 227 -10.47 -11.34 20.43
CA ARG A 227 -10.73 -10.63 21.68
C ARG A 227 -11.10 -9.17 21.43
N ILE A 228 -10.33 -8.45 20.62
CA ILE A 228 -10.54 -7.01 20.36
C ILE A 228 -11.71 -6.73 19.43
N LEU A 229 -12.09 -7.69 18.58
CA LEU A 229 -13.21 -7.54 17.66
C LEU A 229 -14.54 -7.68 18.42
N ARG A 230 -15.52 -6.85 18.11
CA ARG A 230 -16.88 -6.97 18.65
C ARG A 230 -17.58 -8.22 18.15
N ARG A 231 -18.55 -8.71 18.92
CA ARG A 231 -19.43 -9.81 18.49
C ARG A 231 -20.07 -9.46 17.15
N ARG A 232 -20.12 -10.40 16.22
CA ARG A 232 -20.57 -10.23 14.81
C ARG A 232 -19.68 -9.29 14.00
N GLY A 233 -18.55 -8.81 14.54
CA GLY A 233 -17.55 -8.07 13.82
C GLY A 233 -16.94 -8.91 12.70
N ARG A 234 -16.47 -8.25 11.64
CA ARG A 234 -15.92 -8.88 10.44
C ARG A 234 -14.41 -8.73 10.41
N LEU A 235 -13.73 -9.80 10.02
CA LEU A 235 -12.31 -9.79 9.70
C LEU A 235 -12.14 -10.31 8.28
N PHE A 236 -11.46 -9.56 7.42
CA PHE A 236 -10.96 -10.07 6.16
C PHE A 236 -9.48 -10.38 6.30
N HIS A 237 -9.08 -11.61 5.94
CA HIS A 237 -7.70 -12.06 5.94
C HIS A 237 -7.28 -12.44 4.52
N TYR A 238 -6.34 -11.69 3.94
CA TYR A 238 -5.72 -12.05 2.68
C TYR A 238 -4.80 -13.25 2.85
N THR A 239 -4.95 -14.27 2.03
CA THR A 239 -4.14 -15.48 2.09
C THR A 239 -3.34 -15.75 0.83
N GLY A 240 -3.62 -14.98 -0.22
CA GLY A 240 -3.10 -15.18 -1.55
C GLY A 240 -3.67 -16.40 -2.26
N THR A 241 -3.32 -16.53 -3.52
CA THR A 241 -3.61 -17.75 -4.28
C THR A 241 -2.72 -18.88 -3.76
N PRO A 242 -3.26 -20.08 -3.46
CA PRO A 242 -2.46 -21.18 -2.95
C PRO A 242 -1.33 -21.52 -3.91
N ASN A 243 -0.10 -21.25 -3.52
CA ASN A 243 1.05 -21.68 -4.29
C ASN A 243 1.45 -23.10 -3.88
N LYS A 244 0.64 -24.09 -4.27
CA LYS A 244 0.86 -25.50 -4.00
C LYS A 244 2.18 -26.03 -4.59
N LEU A 245 2.68 -25.35 -5.63
CA LEU A 245 3.90 -25.75 -6.34
C LEU A 245 5.18 -25.41 -5.58
N THR A 246 5.18 -24.37 -4.73
CA THR A 246 6.41 -23.91 -4.05
C THR A 246 6.47 -24.23 -2.56
N SER A 247 5.36 -24.42 -1.85
CA SER A 247 5.37 -24.63 -0.40
C SER A 247 4.75 -25.96 0.07
N GLY A 248 4.03 -26.65 -0.81
CA GLY A 248 3.26 -27.86 -0.42
C GLY A 248 2.14 -27.61 0.62
N ARG A 249 1.96 -26.35 1.07
CA ARG A 249 1.01 -25.95 2.12
C ARG A 249 -0.25 -25.34 1.54
N ASP A 250 -1.39 -25.72 2.08
CA ASP A 250 -2.68 -25.08 1.79
C ASP A 250 -2.93 -23.96 2.82
N VAL A 251 -2.22 -22.84 2.64
CA VAL A 251 -2.29 -21.70 3.56
C VAL A 251 -3.72 -21.23 3.81
N PRO A 252 -4.60 -21.04 2.79
CA PRO A 252 -5.99 -20.65 3.04
C PRO A 252 -6.75 -21.59 3.96
N ASN A 253 -6.62 -22.91 3.78
CA ASN A 253 -7.30 -23.88 4.63
C ASN A 253 -6.74 -23.92 6.06
N GLU A 254 -5.40 -23.77 6.21
CA GLU A 254 -4.78 -23.66 7.53
C GLU A 254 -5.23 -22.40 8.26
N VAL A 255 -5.28 -21.25 7.58
CA VAL A 255 -5.79 -19.98 8.12
C VAL A 255 -7.24 -20.11 8.54
N ALA A 256 -8.11 -20.63 7.67
CA ALA A 256 -9.52 -20.84 8.00
C ALA A 256 -9.71 -21.74 9.23
N LYS A 257 -8.92 -22.83 9.35
CA LYS A 257 -8.94 -23.71 10.51
C LYS A 257 -8.53 -22.99 11.79
N ARG A 258 -7.44 -22.22 11.75
CA ARG A 258 -6.96 -21.46 12.92
C ARG A 258 -7.94 -20.35 13.33
N LEU A 259 -8.55 -19.65 12.38
CA LEU A 259 -9.58 -18.66 12.65
C LEU A 259 -10.82 -19.29 13.30
N ARG A 260 -11.27 -20.47 12.84
CA ARG A 260 -12.36 -21.23 13.51
C ARG A 260 -12.00 -21.59 14.95
N ASN A 261 -10.76 -22.02 15.19
CA ASN A 261 -10.26 -22.34 16.53
C ASN A 261 -10.10 -21.08 17.42
N ALA A 262 -10.03 -19.89 16.82
CA ALA A 262 -10.04 -18.63 17.54
C ALA A 262 -11.46 -18.04 17.78
N GLY A 263 -12.53 -18.74 17.34
CA GLY A 263 -13.93 -18.36 17.62
C GLY A 263 -14.64 -17.65 16.45
N PHE A 264 -14.12 -17.76 15.23
CA PHE A 264 -14.75 -17.20 14.05
C PHE A 264 -15.59 -18.24 13.27
N ALA A 265 -16.63 -17.80 12.61
CA ALA A 265 -17.19 -18.47 11.44
C ALA A 265 -16.42 -17.98 10.20
N THR A 266 -16.03 -18.86 9.28
CA THR A 266 -15.14 -18.52 8.16
C THR A 266 -15.75 -18.90 6.82
N GLU A 267 -15.59 -18.05 5.83
CA GLU A 267 -15.97 -18.25 4.45
C GLU A 267 -14.77 -17.87 3.55
N LYS A 268 -14.49 -18.69 2.53
CA LYS A 268 -13.47 -18.36 1.54
C LYS A 268 -14.06 -17.44 0.48
N ILE A 269 -13.46 -16.27 0.28
CA ILE A 269 -13.89 -15.29 -0.71
C ILE A 269 -12.69 -14.83 -1.52
N GLY A 270 -12.69 -15.12 -2.82
CA GLY A 270 -11.58 -14.77 -3.70
C GLY A 270 -10.25 -15.38 -3.22
N ASP A 271 -9.27 -14.54 -3.00
CA ASP A 271 -7.93 -14.88 -2.52
C ASP A 271 -7.75 -14.69 -1.00
N GLY A 272 -8.86 -14.65 -0.25
CA GLY A 272 -8.85 -14.47 1.19
C GLY A 272 -9.96 -15.22 1.92
N ILE A 273 -9.99 -14.99 3.23
CA ILE A 273 -10.97 -15.54 4.17
C ILE A 273 -11.74 -14.39 4.80
N LEU A 274 -13.05 -14.37 4.62
CA LEU A 274 -13.94 -13.56 5.44
C LEU A 274 -14.30 -14.32 6.69
N ALA A 275 -14.05 -13.72 7.84
CA ALA A 275 -14.32 -14.32 9.15
C ALA A 275 -15.26 -13.41 9.95
N VAL A 276 -16.26 -14.00 10.60
CA VAL A 276 -17.22 -13.31 11.45
C VAL A 276 -17.11 -13.86 12.87
N LYS A 277 -16.91 -12.96 13.84
CA LYS A 277 -16.84 -13.37 15.26
C LYS A 277 -18.20 -13.87 15.72
N LYS A 278 -18.21 -15.08 16.33
CA LYS A 278 -19.40 -15.70 16.92
C LYS A 278 -19.91 -14.97 18.16
#